data_f1b5d8d437ce36a82f56d09910ae7966
#
_entry.id   f1b5d8d437ce36a82f56d09910ae7966
#
_cell.length_a   1.000
_cell.length_b   1.000
_cell.length_c   1.000
_cell.angle_alpha   90.00
_cell.angle_beta   90.00
_cell.angle_gamma   90.00
#
_symmetry.space_group_name_H-M   'P 1'
#
loop_
_entity.id
_entity.type
_entity.pdbx_description
1 polymer ?
#
loop_
_entity_poly.entity_id
_entity_poly.type
_entity_poly.pdbx_seq_one_letter_code
_entity_poly.pdbx_strand_id
1 'polypeptide(L)'
;MDDSETNFIMFDQGDPVEPQASDVAWSPDSLADCHSSLRNLYAYWNARRGTRLMPARSDLDPVDLKPILPVLILIDVVPDARRYIYRLVGTREVEMRGSDPTGKAIQDAYYAESPEETARYLDRVVRTREPVLYRGTYQPLSTRTQREDVLFLPLSKDGENVDMIMLLGHIDWMKDEARY
;
A
#
# COMPACT_ATOMS: atom_id res chain seq x y z
N MET A 1 24.59 -16.97 39.08
CA MET A 1 23.14 -17.10 38.96
C MET A 1 22.67 -15.78 38.49
N ASP A 2 22.50 -15.66 37.17
CA ASP A 2 22.10 -14.43 36.51
C ASP A 2 20.86 -14.79 35.69
N ASP A 3 19.68 -14.43 36.24
CA ASP A 3 18.39 -14.60 35.61
C ASP A 3 18.03 -13.29 34.90
N SER A 4 18.57 -13.11 33.71
CA SER A 4 18.07 -12.08 32.79
C SER A 4 16.77 -12.57 32.14
N GLU A 5 15.65 -12.35 32.80
CA GLU A 5 14.32 -12.48 32.19
C GLU A 5 14.19 -11.49 31.04
N THR A 6 14.35 -12.01 29.84
CA THR A 6 13.96 -11.31 28.60
C THR A 6 12.45 -11.19 28.58
N ASN A 7 11.97 -10.02 28.96
CA ASN A 7 10.55 -9.68 28.92
C ASN A 7 10.10 -9.59 27.45
N PHE A 8 9.62 -10.70 26.93
CA PHE A 8 8.99 -10.78 25.62
C PHE A 8 7.62 -10.11 25.74
N ILE A 9 7.49 -8.90 25.23
CA ILE A 9 6.21 -8.21 25.14
C ILE A 9 5.33 -9.03 24.19
N MET A 10 4.45 -9.85 24.76
CA MET A 10 3.34 -10.45 24.02
C MET A 10 2.47 -9.29 23.51
N PHE A 11 2.43 -9.11 22.20
CA PHE A 11 1.39 -8.32 21.57
C PHE A 11 0.07 -9.05 21.81
N ASP A 12 -0.79 -8.44 22.66
CA ASP A 12 -2.14 -8.91 22.86
C ASP A 12 -2.88 -8.76 21.53
N GLN A 13 -3.31 -9.87 20.97
CA GLN A 13 -4.08 -9.93 19.74
C GLN A 13 -5.51 -9.51 20.10
N GLY A 14 -5.77 -8.19 20.05
CA GLY A 14 -7.14 -7.70 19.97
C GLY A 14 -7.83 -8.35 18.77
N ASP A 15 -9.09 -8.74 18.93
CA ASP A 15 -9.88 -9.38 17.87
C ASP A 15 -9.67 -8.63 16.54
N PRO A 16 -9.25 -9.31 15.46
CA PRO A 16 -9.05 -8.66 14.18
C PRO A 16 -10.39 -8.09 13.73
N VAL A 17 -10.47 -6.76 13.65
CA VAL A 17 -11.55 -6.13 12.91
C VAL A 17 -11.34 -6.58 11.48
N GLU A 18 -12.19 -7.49 10.98
CA GLU A 18 -12.10 -8.01 9.61
C GLU A 18 -12.00 -6.81 8.66
N PRO A 19 -10.90 -6.67 7.90
CA PRO A 19 -10.81 -5.64 6.89
C PRO A 19 -11.89 -5.96 5.87
N GLN A 20 -12.93 -5.13 5.80
CA GLN A 20 -13.91 -5.19 4.73
C GLN A 20 -13.19 -4.79 3.44
N ALA A 21 -12.53 -5.76 2.81
CA ALA A 21 -12.14 -5.66 1.43
C ALA A 21 -13.43 -5.52 0.64
N SER A 22 -13.85 -4.28 0.41
CA SER A 22 -15.02 -4.03 -0.41
C SER A 22 -14.72 -4.57 -1.80
N ASP A 23 -15.43 -5.63 -2.23
CA ASP A 23 -15.49 -6.10 -3.62
C ASP A 23 -16.16 -5.06 -4.55
N VAL A 24 -16.20 -3.82 -4.10
CA VAL A 24 -16.76 -2.71 -4.85
C VAL A 24 -15.92 -2.47 -6.08
N ALA A 25 -16.58 -2.37 -7.23
CA ALA A 25 -15.94 -1.97 -8.47
C ALA A 25 -15.23 -0.62 -8.29
N TRP A 26 -14.06 -0.47 -8.92
CA TRP A 26 -13.31 0.78 -8.86
C TRP A 26 -14.14 1.95 -9.44
N SER A 27 -14.14 3.06 -8.72
CA SER A 27 -14.62 4.35 -9.20
C SER A 27 -13.69 5.46 -8.69
N PRO A 28 -13.39 6.50 -9.49
CA PRO A 28 -12.67 7.68 -9.01
C PRO A 28 -13.33 8.35 -7.79
N ASP A 29 -14.67 8.26 -7.68
CA ASP A 29 -15.43 8.79 -6.55
C ASP A 29 -15.05 8.12 -5.22
N SER A 30 -14.49 6.90 -5.28
CA SER A 30 -13.95 6.22 -4.10
C SER A 30 -12.83 7.01 -3.39
N LEU A 31 -12.20 7.97 -4.09
CA LEU A 31 -11.15 8.82 -3.52
C LEU A 31 -11.66 10.13 -2.92
N ALA A 32 -12.96 10.42 -2.97
CA ALA A 32 -13.51 11.73 -2.61
C ALA A 32 -13.15 12.16 -1.18
N ASP A 33 -13.16 11.22 -0.24
CA ASP A 33 -12.85 11.42 1.18
C ASP A 33 -11.44 10.97 1.59
N CYS A 34 -10.59 10.56 0.62
CA CYS A 34 -9.19 10.24 0.87
C CYS A 34 -8.33 11.49 1.00
N HIS A 35 -7.16 11.33 1.61
CA HIS A 35 -6.15 12.39 1.66
C HIS A 35 -5.76 12.88 0.26
N SER A 36 -5.41 14.17 0.15
CA SER A 36 -5.07 14.81 -1.13
C SER A 36 -3.91 14.13 -1.87
N SER A 37 -2.95 13.52 -1.16
CA SER A 37 -1.83 12.80 -1.78
C SER A 37 -2.28 11.63 -2.65
N LEU A 38 -3.30 10.85 -2.20
CA LEU A 38 -3.84 9.74 -2.97
C LEU A 38 -4.60 10.25 -4.20
N ARG A 39 -5.42 11.30 -4.02
CA ARG A 39 -6.14 11.93 -5.15
C ARG A 39 -5.18 12.48 -6.20
N ASN A 40 -4.13 13.17 -5.77
CA ASN A 40 -3.12 13.74 -6.66
C ASN A 40 -2.34 12.65 -7.40
N LEU A 41 -1.96 11.56 -6.72
CA LEU A 41 -1.30 10.44 -7.36
C LEU A 41 -2.19 9.77 -8.40
N TYR A 42 -3.47 9.56 -8.09
CA TYR A 42 -4.43 9.03 -9.06
C TYR A 42 -4.60 9.96 -10.28
N ALA A 43 -4.76 11.25 -10.05
CA ALA A 43 -4.88 12.23 -11.14
C ALA A 43 -3.64 12.23 -12.05
N TYR A 44 -2.45 12.17 -11.48
CA TYR A 44 -1.20 12.05 -12.21
C TYR A 44 -1.15 10.75 -13.03
N TRP A 45 -1.39 9.60 -12.41
CA TRP A 45 -1.45 8.30 -13.08
C TRP A 45 -2.47 8.31 -14.23
N ASN A 46 -3.68 8.83 -13.99
CA ASN A 46 -4.75 8.90 -14.98
C ASN A 46 -4.39 9.80 -16.17
N ALA A 47 -3.71 10.92 -15.93
CA ALA A 47 -3.20 11.79 -16.99
C ALA A 47 -2.12 11.09 -17.83
N ARG A 48 -1.23 10.31 -17.19
CA ARG A 48 -0.14 9.59 -17.89
C ARG A 48 -0.63 8.39 -18.71
N ARG A 49 -1.69 7.71 -18.29
CA ARG A 49 -2.27 6.63 -19.12
C ARG A 49 -2.96 7.13 -20.39
N GLY A 50 -3.52 8.33 -20.37
CA GLY A 50 -4.31 8.85 -21.48
C GLY A 50 -5.50 7.94 -21.81
N THR A 51 -5.60 7.45 -23.03
CA THR A 51 -6.65 6.52 -23.50
C THR A 51 -6.34 5.04 -23.24
N ARG A 52 -5.14 4.71 -22.76
CA ARG A 52 -4.73 3.33 -22.43
C ARG A 52 -5.40 2.86 -21.14
N LEU A 53 -5.38 1.55 -20.88
CA LEU A 53 -5.86 1.00 -19.62
C LEU A 53 -5.00 1.49 -18.45
N MET A 54 -3.68 1.54 -18.63
CA MET A 54 -2.70 1.95 -17.62
C MET A 54 -1.45 2.54 -18.30
N PRO A 55 -0.69 3.40 -17.60
CA PRO A 55 0.58 3.92 -18.10
C PRO A 55 1.70 2.89 -17.94
N ALA A 56 2.80 3.08 -18.67
CA ALA A 56 4.04 2.38 -18.42
C ALA A 56 4.85 3.09 -17.32
N ARG A 57 5.78 2.37 -16.68
CA ARG A 57 6.73 2.98 -15.72
C ARG A 57 7.56 4.10 -16.37
N SER A 58 7.88 4.00 -17.66
CA SER A 58 8.59 5.02 -18.44
C SER A 58 7.80 6.31 -18.66
N ASP A 59 6.48 6.29 -18.51
CA ASP A 59 5.64 7.48 -18.64
C ASP A 59 5.64 8.33 -17.35
N LEU A 60 6.17 7.79 -16.26
CA LEU A 60 6.22 8.45 -14.96
C LEU A 60 7.55 9.18 -14.80
N ASP A 61 7.48 10.51 -14.68
CA ASP A 61 8.65 11.33 -14.42
C ASP A 61 8.99 11.33 -12.90
N PRO A 62 10.21 10.93 -12.50
CA PRO A 62 10.62 10.98 -11.10
C PRO A 62 10.60 12.41 -10.51
N VAL A 63 10.74 13.44 -11.34
CA VAL A 63 10.71 14.84 -10.89
C VAL A 63 9.31 15.20 -10.41
N ASP A 64 8.27 14.79 -11.14
CA ASP A 64 6.87 15.01 -10.74
C ASP A 64 6.50 14.26 -9.46
N LEU A 65 7.09 13.08 -9.26
CA LEU A 65 6.85 12.22 -8.09
C LEU A 65 7.71 12.59 -6.88
N LYS A 66 8.68 13.50 -7.02
CA LYS A 66 9.64 13.88 -5.97
C LYS A 66 8.98 14.14 -4.59
N PRO A 67 7.83 14.85 -4.49
CA PRO A 67 7.21 15.13 -3.19
C PRO A 67 6.73 13.88 -2.44
N ILE A 68 6.41 12.80 -3.16
CA ILE A 68 5.88 11.55 -2.59
C ILE A 68 6.86 10.38 -2.63
N LEU A 69 8.02 10.53 -3.28
CA LEU A 69 9.04 9.46 -3.33
C LEU A 69 9.41 8.88 -1.97
N PRO A 70 9.49 9.68 -0.87
CA PRO A 70 9.80 9.11 0.44
C PRO A 70 8.80 8.10 0.99
N VAL A 71 7.55 8.12 0.50
CA VAL A 71 6.46 7.24 0.94
C VAL A 71 5.91 6.36 -0.19
N LEU A 72 6.51 6.43 -1.39
CA LEU A 72 6.09 5.66 -2.55
C LEU A 72 6.69 4.26 -2.52
N ILE A 73 5.89 3.27 -2.89
CA ILE A 73 6.35 1.90 -3.07
C ILE A 73 6.08 1.47 -4.52
N LEU A 74 7.06 0.83 -5.15
CA LEU A 74 6.88 0.14 -6.42
C LEU A 74 7.11 -1.36 -6.21
N ILE A 75 6.23 -2.17 -6.79
CA ILE A 75 6.27 -3.63 -6.72
C ILE A 75 6.32 -4.18 -8.14
N ASP A 76 7.35 -4.98 -8.45
CA ASP A 76 7.42 -5.74 -9.70
C ASP A 76 6.49 -6.95 -9.61
N VAL A 77 5.73 -7.20 -10.69
CA VAL A 77 4.96 -8.41 -10.88
C VAL A 77 5.79 -9.38 -11.72
N VAL A 78 6.21 -10.48 -11.13
CA VAL A 78 7.10 -11.46 -11.80
C VAL A 78 6.38 -12.79 -12.04
N PRO A 79 6.75 -13.52 -13.11
CA PRO A 79 6.07 -14.76 -13.49
C PRO A 79 6.46 -15.98 -12.66
N ASP A 80 7.40 -15.84 -11.72
CA ASP A 80 7.88 -16.96 -10.87
C ASP A 80 7.13 -17.03 -9.52
N ALA A 81 7.50 -17.99 -8.68
CA ALA A 81 6.83 -18.25 -7.40
C ALA A 81 6.87 -17.07 -6.40
N ARG A 82 7.80 -16.14 -6.55
CA ARG A 82 7.87 -14.93 -5.72
C ARG A 82 6.75 -13.97 -6.01
N ARG A 83 6.25 -13.93 -7.22
CA ARG A 83 5.11 -13.21 -7.75
C ARG A 83 5.20 -11.68 -7.60
N TYR A 84 5.52 -11.17 -6.43
CA TYR A 84 5.61 -9.76 -6.09
C TYR A 84 6.92 -9.45 -5.39
N ILE A 85 7.71 -8.50 -5.96
CA ILE A 85 9.01 -8.12 -5.44
C ILE A 85 9.04 -6.61 -5.22
N TYR A 86 9.50 -6.15 -4.06
CA TYR A 86 9.74 -4.74 -3.82
C TYR A 86 10.80 -4.20 -4.79
N ARG A 87 10.38 -3.37 -5.71
CA ARG A 87 11.28 -2.70 -6.67
C ARG A 87 11.88 -1.44 -6.10
N LEU A 88 11.09 -0.68 -5.34
CA LEU A 88 11.47 0.54 -4.66
C LEU A 88 10.61 0.69 -3.42
N VAL A 89 11.22 1.07 -2.33
CA VAL A 89 10.53 1.46 -1.10
C VAL A 89 11.05 2.82 -0.68
N GLY A 90 10.16 3.79 -0.51
CA GLY A 90 10.50 5.15 -0.12
C GLY A 90 11.21 5.20 1.23
N THR A 91 12.06 6.20 1.43
CA THR A 91 12.92 6.29 2.63
C THR A 91 12.14 6.35 3.94
N ARG A 92 10.98 7.02 3.96
CA ARG A 92 10.10 7.05 5.15
C ARG A 92 9.46 5.69 5.42
N GLU A 93 9.11 4.94 4.37
CA GLU A 93 8.62 3.58 4.51
C GLU A 93 9.70 2.65 5.09
N VAL A 94 10.94 2.81 4.64
CA VAL A 94 12.10 2.07 5.18
C VAL A 94 12.32 2.41 6.66
N GLU A 95 12.25 3.69 7.03
CA GLU A 95 12.38 4.15 8.42
C GLU A 95 11.30 3.53 9.32
N MET A 96 10.02 3.54 8.87
CA MET A 96 8.92 2.94 9.63
C MET A 96 9.05 1.43 9.80
N ARG A 97 9.57 0.75 8.78
CA ARG A 97 9.78 -0.72 8.78
C ARG A 97 11.02 -1.14 9.56
N GLY A 98 11.95 -0.22 9.79
CA GLY A 98 13.25 -0.51 10.40
C GLY A 98 14.23 -1.27 9.49
N SER A 99 13.85 -1.58 8.26
CA SER A 99 14.70 -2.26 7.26
C SER A 99 14.23 -1.97 5.83
N ASP A 100 15.16 -2.00 4.86
CA ASP A 100 14.83 -1.85 3.45
C ASP A 100 14.49 -3.22 2.82
N PRO A 101 13.25 -3.44 2.39
CA PRO A 101 12.84 -4.69 1.76
C PRO A 101 13.11 -4.72 0.25
N THR A 102 13.72 -3.69 -0.35
CA THR A 102 13.98 -3.63 -1.79
C THR A 102 14.70 -4.89 -2.28
N GLY A 103 14.18 -5.50 -3.34
CA GLY A 103 14.67 -6.76 -3.92
C GLY A 103 14.13 -8.03 -3.25
N LYS A 104 13.43 -7.94 -2.13
CA LYS A 104 12.81 -9.10 -1.46
C LYS A 104 11.39 -9.33 -1.96
N ALA A 105 10.94 -10.58 -1.92
CA ALA A 105 9.55 -10.90 -2.17
C ALA A 105 8.65 -10.39 -1.04
N ILE A 106 7.40 -10.06 -1.37
CA ILE A 106 6.41 -9.59 -0.37
C ILE A 106 6.24 -10.63 0.75
N GLN A 107 6.21 -11.91 0.42
CA GLN A 107 6.07 -13.01 1.38
C GLN A 107 7.21 -13.09 2.41
N ASP A 108 8.39 -12.56 2.08
CA ASP A 108 9.58 -12.63 2.94
C ASP A 108 9.83 -11.32 3.72
N ALA A 109 9.11 -10.25 3.39
CA ALA A 109 9.38 -8.92 3.96
C ALA A 109 8.12 -8.03 4.00
N TYR A 110 6.98 -8.59 4.36
CA TYR A 110 5.73 -7.85 4.49
C TYR A 110 5.73 -6.92 5.73
N TYR A 111 4.83 -5.93 5.71
CA TYR A 111 4.62 -4.98 6.81
C TYR A 111 3.14 -4.92 7.25
N ALA A 112 2.26 -5.59 6.57
CA ALA A 112 0.84 -5.71 6.91
C ALA A 112 0.62 -6.84 7.94
N GLU A 113 -0.61 -7.05 8.39
CA GLU A 113 -0.96 -8.12 9.31
C GLU A 113 -0.63 -9.51 8.74
N SER A 114 -0.76 -9.68 7.42
CA SER A 114 -0.31 -10.89 6.74
C SER A 114 0.18 -10.65 5.30
N PRO A 115 1.13 -11.45 4.81
CA PRO A 115 1.56 -11.39 3.41
C PRO A 115 0.43 -11.80 2.45
N GLU A 116 -0.48 -12.69 2.89
CA GLU A 116 -1.62 -13.17 2.11
C GLU A 116 -2.63 -12.07 1.88
N GLU A 117 -2.87 -11.22 2.86
CA GLU A 117 -3.76 -10.08 2.71
C GLU A 117 -3.22 -9.08 1.69
N THR A 118 -1.95 -8.70 1.82
CA THR A 118 -1.30 -7.83 0.83
C THR A 118 -1.36 -8.43 -0.56
N ALA A 119 -1.09 -9.74 -0.69
CA ALA A 119 -1.14 -10.43 -1.97
C ALA A 119 -2.53 -10.40 -2.61
N ARG A 120 -3.62 -10.49 -1.83
CA ARG A 120 -4.99 -10.40 -2.36
C ARG A 120 -5.27 -9.07 -3.07
N TYR A 121 -4.79 -7.94 -2.54
CA TYR A 121 -4.94 -6.63 -3.20
C TYR A 121 -4.11 -6.55 -4.48
N LEU A 122 -2.87 -7.03 -4.44
CA LEU A 122 -2.00 -7.08 -5.61
C LEU A 122 -2.60 -7.99 -6.70
N ASP A 123 -3.11 -9.17 -6.33
CA ASP A 123 -3.79 -10.09 -7.22
C ASP A 123 -5.03 -9.47 -7.86
N ARG A 124 -5.77 -8.67 -7.10
CA ARG A 124 -6.92 -7.95 -7.62
C ARG A 124 -6.50 -6.95 -8.69
N VAL A 125 -5.48 -6.12 -8.42
CA VAL A 125 -4.93 -5.17 -9.40
C VAL A 125 -4.51 -5.88 -10.68
N VAL A 126 -3.78 -6.99 -10.57
CA VAL A 126 -3.31 -7.77 -11.73
C VAL A 126 -4.49 -8.34 -12.53
N ARG A 127 -5.49 -8.87 -11.85
CA ARG A 127 -6.65 -9.50 -12.49
C ARG A 127 -7.57 -8.47 -13.16
N THR A 128 -7.86 -7.35 -12.48
CA THR A 128 -8.81 -6.34 -12.98
C THR A 128 -8.17 -5.32 -13.88
N ARG A 129 -6.84 -5.10 -13.76
CA ARG A 129 -6.09 -4.03 -14.43
C ARG A 129 -6.61 -2.63 -14.09
N GLU A 130 -7.28 -2.51 -12.95
CA GLU A 130 -7.86 -1.28 -12.42
C GLU A 130 -7.17 -0.86 -11.14
N PRO A 131 -7.23 0.42 -10.76
CA PRO A 131 -6.84 0.86 -9.43
C PRO A 131 -7.60 0.11 -8.34
N VAL A 132 -6.97 -0.11 -7.21
CA VAL A 132 -7.60 -0.70 -6.02
C VAL A 132 -7.33 0.23 -4.84
N LEU A 133 -8.37 0.51 -4.06
CA LEU A 133 -8.28 1.28 -2.82
C LEU A 133 -8.53 0.33 -1.65
N TYR A 134 -7.54 0.19 -0.78
CA TYR A 134 -7.69 -0.42 0.54
C TYR A 134 -8.09 0.66 1.54
N ARG A 135 -9.02 0.34 2.41
CA ARG A 135 -9.40 1.13 3.58
C ARG A 135 -9.43 0.24 4.80
N GLY A 136 -8.61 0.54 5.75
CA GLY A 136 -8.56 -0.15 7.02
C GLY A 136 -8.71 0.80 8.19
N THR A 137 -9.12 0.25 9.33
CA THR A 137 -9.02 0.91 10.62
C THR A 137 -8.08 0.09 11.46
N TYR A 138 -7.04 0.72 11.96
CA TYR A 138 -6.09 0.14 12.89
C TYR A 138 -6.28 0.75 14.26
N GLN A 139 -6.47 -0.06 15.28
CA GLN A 139 -6.55 0.37 16.65
C GLN A 139 -5.27 -0.08 17.38
N PRO A 140 -4.23 0.75 17.45
CA PRO A 140 -3.05 0.42 18.25
C PRO A 140 -3.44 0.37 19.73
N LEU A 141 -2.66 -0.35 20.53
CA LEU A 141 -2.80 -0.43 22.00
C LEU A 141 -2.81 0.95 22.69
N SER A 142 -2.38 2.01 22.02
CA SER A 142 -2.54 3.39 22.41
C SER A 142 -3.84 3.93 21.84
N THR A 143 -4.89 3.94 22.59
CA THR A 143 -6.19 4.68 22.59
C THR A 143 -6.69 5.45 21.35
N ARG A 144 -6.01 5.46 20.20
CA ARG A 144 -6.45 6.20 18.99
C ARG A 144 -6.61 5.25 17.81
N THR A 145 -7.85 5.13 17.34
CA THR A 145 -8.12 4.46 16.06
C THR A 145 -7.47 5.26 14.93
N GLN A 146 -6.74 4.57 14.08
CA GLN A 146 -6.14 5.15 12.87
C GLN A 146 -6.89 4.62 11.66
N ARG A 147 -7.15 5.49 10.69
CA ARG A 147 -7.63 5.10 9.37
C ARG A 147 -6.42 5.03 8.46
N GLU A 148 -6.29 3.93 7.74
CA GLU A 148 -5.30 3.76 6.70
C GLU A 148 -6.00 3.60 5.36
N ASP A 149 -5.65 4.45 4.41
CA ASP A 149 -6.05 4.33 3.01
C ASP A 149 -4.80 4.00 2.18
N VAL A 150 -4.83 2.93 1.39
CA VAL A 150 -3.74 2.58 0.47
C VAL A 150 -4.29 2.47 -0.95
N LEU A 151 -3.69 3.24 -1.85
CA LEU A 151 -4.03 3.23 -3.27
C LEU A 151 -3.00 2.40 -4.04
N PHE A 152 -3.48 1.41 -4.79
CA PHE A 152 -2.72 0.55 -5.67
C PHE A 152 -3.03 0.92 -7.12
N LEU A 153 -2.02 1.24 -7.91
CA LEU A 153 -2.14 1.68 -9.29
C LEU A 153 -1.35 0.77 -10.23
N PRO A 154 -2.00 0.12 -11.22
CA PRO A 154 -1.31 -0.76 -12.15
C PRO A 154 -0.45 0.00 -13.15
N LEU A 155 0.68 -0.58 -13.54
CA LEU A 155 1.54 -0.13 -14.62
C LEU A 155 1.79 -1.27 -15.59
N SER A 156 2.00 -0.94 -16.87
CA SER A 156 2.19 -1.92 -17.93
C SER A 156 3.13 -1.42 -19.03
N LYS A 157 4.11 -2.25 -19.39
CA LYS A 157 5.00 -1.97 -20.53
C LYS A 157 4.34 -2.24 -21.87
N ASP A 158 3.47 -3.24 -21.94
CA ASP A 158 2.80 -3.69 -23.18
C ASP A 158 1.38 -3.12 -23.32
N GLY A 159 0.84 -2.46 -22.29
CA GLY A 159 -0.50 -1.92 -22.25
C GLY A 159 -1.60 -2.94 -21.92
N GLU A 160 -1.25 -4.21 -21.78
CA GLU A 160 -2.19 -5.30 -21.55
C GLU A 160 -1.97 -5.99 -20.20
N ASN A 161 -0.72 -6.32 -19.88
CA ASN A 161 -0.39 -7.05 -18.68
C ASN A 161 0.20 -6.12 -17.62
N VAL A 162 -0.22 -6.28 -16.37
CA VAL A 162 0.36 -5.55 -15.25
C VAL A 162 1.74 -6.15 -14.94
N ASP A 163 2.80 -5.38 -15.13
CA ASP A 163 4.17 -5.78 -14.83
C ASP A 163 4.75 -5.07 -13.62
N MET A 164 4.07 -4.00 -13.14
CA MET A 164 4.43 -3.28 -11.93
C MET A 164 3.19 -2.68 -11.27
N ILE A 165 3.25 -2.51 -9.97
CA ILE A 165 2.20 -1.84 -9.19
C ILE A 165 2.84 -0.70 -8.39
N MET A 166 2.24 0.48 -8.45
CA MET A 166 2.64 1.65 -7.68
C MET A 166 1.69 1.82 -6.50
N LEU A 167 2.22 1.94 -5.28
CA LEU A 167 1.45 2.08 -4.05
C LEU A 167 1.76 3.38 -3.33
N LEU A 168 0.73 3.96 -2.75
CA LEU A 168 0.85 5.06 -1.79
C LEU A 168 -0.14 4.82 -0.65
N GLY A 169 0.38 4.76 0.57
CA GLY A 169 -0.41 4.71 1.80
C GLY A 169 -0.54 6.09 2.46
N HIS A 170 -1.64 6.30 3.16
CA HIS A 170 -1.84 7.44 4.04
C HIS A 170 -2.53 6.99 5.32
N ILE A 171 -1.97 7.36 6.46
CA ILE A 171 -2.53 7.08 7.78
C ILE A 171 -3.05 8.39 8.37
N ASP A 172 -4.36 8.44 8.60
CA ASP A 172 -5.00 9.53 9.30
C ASP A 172 -5.14 9.19 10.79
N TRP A 173 -4.62 10.07 11.64
CA TRP A 173 -4.88 10.02 13.06
C TRP A 173 -6.31 10.51 13.30
N MET A 174 -7.26 9.61 13.53
CA MET A 174 -8.62 9.99 13.91
C MET A 174 -8.53 10.77 15.23
N LYS A 175 -8.99 12.03 15.20
CA LYS A 175 -9.15 12.80 16.42
C LYS A 175 -10.19 12.08 17.26
N ASP A 176 -9.87 11.80 18.53
CA ASP A 176 -10.90 11.37 19.48
C ASP A 176 -12.00 12.43 19.44
N GLU A 177 -13.17 12.06 18.90
CA GLU A 177 -14.37 12.86 19.16
C GLU A 177 -14.55 12.81 20.66
N ALA A 178 -14.29 13.96 21.27
CA ALA A 178 -14.29 14.13 22.70
C ALA A 178 -15.59 13.57 23.27
N ARG A 179 -15.47 12.59 24.15
CA ARG A 179 -16.51 12.26 25.10
C ARG A 179 -16.68 13.47 26.02
N TYR A 180 -17.71 14.25 25.76
CA TYR A 180 -18.30 15.14 26.74
C TYR A 180 -19.61 14.53 27.24
#